data_05299f5e7b7e8812c96e637b67dd289c
#
_entry.id   05299f5e7b7e8812c96e637b67dd289c
#
_cell.length_a   1.000
_cell.length_b   1.000
_cell.length_c   1.000
_cell.angle_alpha   90.00
_cell.angle_beta   90.00
_cell.angle_gamma   90.00
#
_symmetry.space_group_name_H-M   'P 1'
#
loop_
_entity.id
_entity.type
_entity.pdbx_description
1 polymer ?
#
loop_
_entity_poly.entity_id
_entity_poly.type
_entity_poly.pdbx_seq_one_letter_code
_entity_poly.pdbx_strand_id
1 'polypeptide(L)'
;MKPRGEIRYIDFHTHSQGGGSDAIAVRNLMAGDEVPGDFPANTLFSAGIHPWQLTGDNTEELQTELLLTAAHPHVVMIGEAGFDRLRGAQGEVQYRVFLFQAHIAAEMGKPMVIHCVKGWDELRRARREVKPGRPWVIHGFRGSGRLAASLAGEGFWFSLGAKGLTTEVLQSVHHEKLLLETDESGQSIAEVYRLFEAATGYDGQKAESLIRNNFRLLMNYSL
;
A
#
# COMPACT_ATOMS: atom_id res chain seq x y z
N MET A 1 32.16 5.06 4.59
CA MET A 1 30.73 4.72 4.72
C MET A 1 30.22 5.38 6.00
N LYS A 2 29.23 6.25 5.91
CA LYS A 2 28.53 6.71 7.13
C LYS A 2 27.81 5.50 7.74
N PRO A 3 27.81 5.33 9.09
CA PRO A 3 27.05 4.25 9.71
C PRO A 3 25.58 4.37 9.26
N ARG A 4 24.96 3.25 8.87
CA ARG A 4 23.51 3.22 8.61
C ARG A 4 22.82 3.69 9.88
N GLY A 5 22.13 4.83 9.82
CA GLY A 5 21.30 5.30 10.91
C GLY A 5 20.29 4.21 11.28
N GLU A 6 19.87 4.18 12.52
CA GLU A 6 18.82 3.27 12.96
C GLU A 6 17.54 3.57 12.19
N ILE A 7 16.94 2.56 11.54
CA ILE A 7 15.65 2.70 10.87
C ILE A 7 14.56 2.90 11.92
N ARG A 8 13.98 4.07 11.93
CA ARG A 8 12.90 4.47 12.84
C ARG A 8 11.52 4.33 12.21
N TYR A 9 11.39 4.75 10.96
CA TYR A 9 10.12 4.93 10.30
C TYR A 9 9.92 3.93 9.15
N ILE A 10 8.67 3.62 8.88
CA ILE A 10 8.21 2.93 7.68
C ILE A 10 7.25 3.87 6.96
N ASP A 11 7.55 4.21 5.71
CA ASP A 11 6.64 4.88 4.78
C ASP A 11 6.12 3.82 3.82
N PHE A 12 4.94 3.31 4.13
CA PHE A 12 4.39 2.13 3.45
C PHE A 12 4.05 2.39 1.98
N HIS A 13 3.69 3.61 1.63
CA HIS A 13 3.33 3.98 0.26
C HIS A 13 3.67 5.44 -0.02
N THR A 14 4.46 5.65 -1.05
CA THR A 14 4.88 7.00 -1.47
C THR A 14 5.15 7.05 -2.96
N HIS A 15 4.88 8.21 -3.58
CA HIS A 15 5.28 8.53 -4.95
C HIS A 15 6.58 9.34 -5.01
N SER A 16 7.12 9.74 -3.87
CA SER A 16 8.37 10.50 -3.79
C SER A 16 9.60 9.62 -4.01
N GLN A 17 10.78 10.25 -4.19
CA GLN A 17 12.05 9.53 -4.44
C GLN A 17 12.59 8.71 -3.27
N GLY A 18 11.85 8.55 -2.19
CA GLY A 18 12.19 7.71 -1.05
C GLY A 18 12.32 8.46 0.25
N GLY A 19 12.33 7.71 1.35
CA GLY A 19 12.45 8.21 2.71
C GLY A 19 13.86 8.74 3.03
N GLY A 20 13.98 9.47 4.13
CA GLY A 20 15.26 9.87 4.71
C GLY A 20 16.13 8.66 5.10
N SER A 21 17.34 8.93 5.60
CA SER A 21 18.29 7.87 5.99
C SER A 21 17.79 6.98 7.13
N ASP A 22 16.73 7.37 7.84
CA ASP A 22 16.12 6.72 9.00
C ASP A 22 14.74 6.08 8.70
N ALA A 23 14.32 6.05 7.43
CA ALA A 23 13.04 5.45 7.02
C ALA A 23 13.24 4.39 5.93
N ILE A 24 12.48 3.29 6.02
CA ILE A 24 12.20 2.44 4.85
C ILE A 24 11.01 3.04 4.12
N ALA A 25 11.15 3.25 2.81
CA ALA A 25 10.07 3.73 1.97
C ALA A 25 9.71 2.68 0.91
N VAL A 26 8.40 2.42 0.73
CA VAL A 26 7.90 1.65 -0.39
C VAL A 26 7.40 2.62 -1.45
N ARG A 27 8.24 2.82 -2.48
CA ARG A 27 7.91 3.68 -3.60
C ARG A 27 7.02 2.96 -4.61
N ASN A 28 5.95 3.61 -5.03
CA ASN A 28 5.08 3.07 -6.06
C ASN A 28 5.66 3.27 -7.47
N LEU A 29 5.59 2.21 -8.27
CA LEU A 29 5.84 2.20 -9.71
C LEU A 29 4.53 1.85 -10.42
N MET A 30 4.17 2.60 -11.43
CA MET A 30 3.08 2.23 -12.32
C MET A 30 3.59 1.26 -13.38
N ALA A 31 2.70 0.45 -13.95
CA ALA A 31 3.05 -0.36 -15.13
C ALA A 31 3.62 0.56 -16.23
N GLY A 32 4.75 0.16 -16.81
CA GLY A 32 5.54 0.99 -17.74
C GLY A 32 6.69 1.77 -17.08
N ASP A 33 6.68 1.93 -15.76
CA ASP A 33 7.82 2.52 -15.06
C ASP A 33 8.95 1.49 -14.93
N GLU A 34 10.19 1.97 -15.11
CA GLU A 34 11.39 1.18 -14.82
C GLU A 34 11.78 1.33 -13.35
N VAL A 35 12.30 0.24 -12.76
CA VAL A 35 12.99 0.36 -11.47
C VAL A 35 14.25 1.20 -11.68
N PRO A 36 14.42 2.32 -10.97
CA PRO A 36 15.58 3.18 -11.16
C PRO A 36 16.89 2.43 -10.95
N GLY A 37 17.90 2.71 -11.78
CA GLY A 37 19.23 2.11 -11.64
C GLY A 37 19.99 2.54 -10.37
N ASP A 38 19.61 3.68 -9.78
CA ASP A 38 20.14 4.19 -8.51
C ASP A 38 18.99 4.70 -7.63
N PHE A 39 18.96 4.22 -6.40
CA PHE A 39 17.97 4.61 -5.39
C PHE A 39 18.54 4.41 -3.96
N PRO A 40 18.02 5.12 -2.95
CA PRO A 40 18.44 4.95 -1.57
C PRO A 40 18.32 3.49 -1.10
N ALA A 41 19.32 3.01 -0.37
CA ALA A 41 19.40 1.60 0.08
C ALA A 41 18.20 1.12 0.92
N ASN A 42 17.42 2.07 1.48
CA ASN A 42 16.22 1.79 2.26
C ASN A 42 14.93 1.92 1.43
N THR A 43 15.04 1.91 0.09
CA THR A 43 13.88 1.97 -0.80
C THR A 43 13.51 0.58 -1.27
N LEU A 44 12.24 0.24 -1.12
CA LEU A 44 11.57 -0.90 -1.71
C LEU A 44 10.54 -0.37 -2.72
N PHE A 45 10.00 -1.25 -3.55
CA PHE A 45 9.02 -0.84 -4.54
C PHE A 45 7.74 -1.69 -4.44
N SER A 46 6.62 -1.06 -4.75
CA SER A 46 5.42 -1.73 -5.23
C SER A 46 5.30 -1.46 -6.73
N ALA A 47 4.73 -2.38 -7.49
CA ALA A 47 4.44 -2.19 -8.92
C ALA A 47 3.02 -2.67 -9.23
N GLY A 48 2.27 -1.85 -9.98
CA GLY A 48 0.88 -2.14 -10.30
C GLY A 48 0.33 -1.39 -11.50
N ILE A 49 -0.83 -1.85 -11.97
CA ILE A 49 -1.64 -1.14 -12.94
C ILE A 49 -2.69 -0.35 -12.17
N HIS A 50 -2.45 0.95 -12.07
CA HIS A 50 -3.41 1.85 -11.43
C HIS A 50 -4.69 1.98 -12.25
N PRO A 51 -5.89 2.04 -11.66
CA PRO A 51 -7.14 2.15 -12.42
C PRO A 51 -7.20 3.36 -13.36
N TRP A 52 -6.43 4.41 -13.10
CA TRP A 52 -6.37 5.57 -13.97
C TRP A 52 -5.56 5.37 -15.26
N GLN A 53 -4.70 4.35 -15.33
CA GLN A 53 -3.96 4.00 -16.55
C GLN A 53 -4.86 3.30 -17.58
N LEU A 54 -5.99 2.76 -17.13
CA LEU A 54 -6.85 1.93 -17.99
C LEU A 54 -7.70 2.79 -18.93
N THR A 55 -7.53 2.57 -20.24
CA THR A 55 -8.37 3.16 -21.29
C THR A 55 -9.38 2.14 -21.84
N GLY A 56 -9.15 0.86 -21.61
CA GLY A 56 -10.00 -0.24 -22.05
C GLY A 56 -9.37 -1.11 -23.14
N ASP A 57 -8.50 -0.55 -23.96
CA ASP A 57 -7.79 -1.22 -25.07
C ASP A 57 -6.28 -1.44 -24.80
N ASN A 58 -5.74 -0.84 -23.73
CA ASN A 58 -4.32 -0.96 -23.36
C ASN A 58 -4.03 -2.02 -22.29
N THR A 59 -4.99 -2.89 -21.98
CA THR A 59 -4.87 -3.82 -20.83
C THR A 59 -3.77 -4.86 -21.00
N GLU A 60 -3.59 -5.43 -22.19
CA GLU A 60 -2.59 -6.48 -22.45
C GLU A 60 -1.15 -5.92 -22.38
N GLU A 61 -0.95 -4.71 -22.90
CA GLU A 61 0.32 -4.00 -22.82
C GLU A 61 0.72 -3.75 -21.35
N LEU A 62 -0.17 -3.13 -20.57
CA LEU A 62 0.07 -2.85 -19.17
C LEU A 62 0.31 -4.13 -18.33
N GLN A 63 -0.39 -5.22 -18.64
CA GLN A 63 -0.18 -6.50 -17.98
C GLN A 63 1.21 -7.06 -18.27
N THR A 64 1.68 -6.96 -19.51
CA THR A 64 3.03 -7.39 -19.91
C THR A 64 4.11 -6.56 -19.18
N GLU A 65 3.95 -5.24 -19.17
CA GLU A 65 4.85 -4.32 -18.47
C GLU A 65 4.91 -4.60 -16.96
N LEU A 66 3.74 -4.83 -16.34
CA LEU A 66 3.69 -5.18 -14.92
C LEU A 66 4.46 -6.46 -14.62
N LEU A 67 4.32 -7.50 -15.43
CA LEU A 67 5.04 -8.77 -15.21
C LEU A 67 6.55 -8.56 -15.22
N LEU A 68 7.06 -7.75 -16.15
CA LEU A 68 8.48 -7.43 -16.23
C LEU A 68 8.96 -6.67 -14.98
N THR A 69 8.24 -5.61 -14.60
CA THR A 69 8.60 -4.79 -13.42
C THR A 69 8.46 -5.58 -12.13
N ALA A 70 7.38 -6.37 -11.97
CA ALA A 70 7.11 -7.14 -10.76
C ALA A 70 8.14 -8.26 -10.50
N ALA A 71 8.86 -8.73 -11.52
CA ALA A 71 9.93 -9.72 -11.39
C ALA A 71 11.21 -9.14 -10.75
N HIS A 72 11.35 -7.82 -10.67
CA HIS A 72 12.53 -7.20 -10.07
C HIS A 72 12.60 -7.49 -8.56
N PRO A 73 13.79 -7.88 -8.01
CA PRO A 73 13.92 -8.31 -6.61
C PRO A 73 13.56 -7.23 -5.56
N HIS A 74 13.68 -5.94 -5.90
CA HIS A 74 13.28 -4.84 -5.02
C HIS A 74 11.78 -4.48 -5.12
N VAL A 75 11.03 -5.07 -6.05
CA VAL A 75 9.57 -4.97 -6.09
C VAL A 75 8.99 -6.02 -5.16
N VAL A 76 8.55 -5.59 -3.99
CA VAL A 76 8.15 -6.46 -2.88
C VAL A 76 6.64 -6.58 -2.71
N MET A 77 5.86 -5.76 -3.40
CA MET A 77 4.39 -5.74 -3.36
C MET A 77 3.82 -5.54 -4.76
N ILE A 78 2.61 -6.04 -4.99
CA ILE A 78 1.83 -5.73 -6.18
C ILE A 78 0.85 -4.60 -5.87
N GLY A 79 0.86 -3.58 -6.69
CA GLY A 79 0.06 -2.36 -6.52
C GLY A 79 0.93 -1.09 -6.75
N GLU A 80 0.28 -0.01 -6.86
CA GLU A 80 -1.08 0.36 -6.52
C GLU A 80 -2.06 -0.23 -7.55
N ALA A 81 -3.02 -1.01 -7.08
CA ALA A 81 -3.99 -1.71 -7.90
C ALA A 81 -5.39 -1.59 -7.27
N GLY A 82 -6.43 -1.50 -8.06
CA GLY A 82 -7.75 -1.41 -7.44
C GLY A 82 -8.86 -0.84 -8.31
N PHE A 83 -9.72 -0.08 -7.63
CA PHE A 83 -10.97 0.42 -8.20
C PHE A 83 -11.13 1.92 -7.97
N ASP A 84 -11.42 2.64 -9.03
CA ASP A 84 -11.88 4.03 -8.95
C ASP A 84 -13.13 4.20 -9.82
N ARG A 85 -14.30 4.40 -9.18
CA ARG A 85 -15.57 4.63 -9.90
C ARG A 85 -15.70 6.03 -10.48
N LEU A 86 -14.74 6.91 -10.20
CA LEU A 86 -14.75 8.30 -10.68
C LEU A 86 -13.81 8.52 -11.87
N ARG A 87 -12.84 7.61 -12.07
CA ARG A 87 -11.77 7.77 -13.08
C ARG A 87 -11.37 6.43 -13.70
N GLY A 88 -10.73 6.51 -14.89
CA GLY A 88 -10.24 5.36 -15.64
C GLY A 88 -11.36 4.61 -16.36
N ALA A 89 -11.03 3.47 -16.94
CA ALA A 89 -12.03 2.58 -17.53
C ALA A 89 -12.98 2.07 -16.44
N GLN A 90 -14.25 1.87 -16.80
CA GLN A 90 -15.28 1.51 -15.83
C GLN A 90 -15.61 0.00 -15.84
N GLY A 91 -16.26 -0.44 -14.76
CA GLY A 91 -16.91 -1.75 -14.66
C GLY A 91 -15.95 -2.93 -14.77
N GLU A 92 -16.26 -3.84 -15.67
CA GLU A 92 -15.56 -5.11 -15.81
C GLU A 92 -14.09 -4.99 -16.25
N VAL A 93 -13.67 -3.86 -16.84
CA VAL A 93 -12.26 -3.67 -17.23
C VAL A 93 -11.39 -3.55 -15.99
N GLN A 94 -11.73 -2.64 -15.05
CA GLN A 94 -11.01 -2.52 -13.78
C GLN A 94 -11.04 -3.84 -13.00
N TYR A 95 -12.17 -4.53 -12.99
CA TYR A 95 -12.32 -5.80 -12.28
C TYR A 95 -11.40 -6.89 -12.83
N ARG A 96 -11.38 -7.10 -14.15
CA ARG A 96 -10.52 -8.09 -14.80
C ARG A 96 -9.03 -7.80 -14.55
N VAL A 97 -8.63 -6.53 -14.70
CA VAL A 97 -7.23 -6.12 -14.49
C VAL A 97 -6.84 -6.23 -13.02
N PHE A 98 -7.76 -5.93 -12.10
CA PHE A 98 -7.52 -6.15 -10.68
C PHE A 98 -7.33 -7.64 -10.34
N LEU A 99 -8.20 -8.52 -10.86
CA LEU A 99 -8.06 -9.96 -10.65
C LEU A 99 -6.75 -10.51 -11.21
N PHE A 100 -6.33 -10.05 -12.39
CA PHE A 100 -5.04 -10.42 -12.96
C PHE A 100 -3.89 -10.07 -11.98
N GLN A 101 -3.86 -8.86 -11.46
CA GLN A 101 -2.86 -8.43 -10.48
C GLN A 101 -2.93 -9.22 -9.17
N ALA A 102 -4.14 -9.51 -8.69
CA ALA A 102 -4.34 -10.28 -7.47
C ALA A 102 -3.86 -11.74 -7.61
N HIS A 103 -4.00 -12.35 -8.79
CA HIS A 103 -3.45 -13.68 -9.07
C HIS A 103 -1.92 -13.66 -9.13
N ILE A 104 -1.31 -12.65 -9.81
CA ILE A 104 0.14 -12.48 -9.83
C ILE A 104 0.68 -12.29 -8.40
N ALA A 105 0.03 -11.46 -7.59
CA ALA A 105 0.41 -11.26 -6.20
C ALA A 105 0.39 -12.58 -5.41
N ALA A 106 -0.63 -13.41 -5.62
CA ALA A 106 -0.75 -14.71 -4.97
C ALA A 106 0.35 -15.69 -5.42
N GLU A 107 0.62 -15.78 -6.73
CA GLU A 107 1.67 -16.62 -7.31
C GLU A 107 3.07 -16.22 -6.85
N MET A 108 3.34 -14.92 -6.77
CA MET A 108 4.62 -14.37 -6.31
C MET A 108 4.73 -14.34 -4.77
N GLY A 109 3.68 -14.68 -4.02
CA GLY A 109 3.66 -14.59 -2.57
C GLY A 109 3.80 -13.17 -2.02
N LYS A 110 3.39 -12.15 -2.79
CA LYS A 110 3.52 -10.73 -2.46
C LYS A 110 2.21 -10.17 -1.87
N PRO A 111 2.27 -9.27 -0.87
CA PRO A 111 1.10 -8.51 -0.45
C PRO A 111 0.69 -7.50 -1.51
N MET A 112 -0.53 -6.95 -1.39
CA MET A 112 -1.04 -5.95 -2.33
C MET A 112 -1.26 -4.59 -1.68
N VAL A 113 -0.95 -3.53 -2.43
CA VAL A 113 -1.32 -2.14 -2.16
C VAL A 113 -2.59 -1.82 -2.95
N ILE A 114 -3.67 -1.51 -2.24
CA ILE A 114 -5.02 -1.38 -2.81
C ILE A 114 -5.47 0.08 -2.87
N HIS A 115 -5.72 0.56 -4.08
CA HIS A 115 -6.46 1.79 -4.33
C HIS A 115 -7.96 1.52 -4.34
N CYS A 116 -8.77 2.27 -3.59
CA CYS A 116 -10.21 2.08 -3.65
C CYS A 116 -10.99 3.38 -3.45
N VAL A 117 -11.56 3.89 -4.53
CA VAL A 117 -12.49 5.02 -4.53
C VAL A 117 -13.87 4.54 -4.96
N LYS A 118 -14.78 4.42 -3.98
CA LYS A 118 -16.18 3.97 -4.16
C LYS A 118 -16.36 2.57 -4.78
N GLY A 119 -15.30 1.78 -4.90
CA GLY A 119 -15.30 0.42 -5.47
C GLY A 119 -15.31 -0.70 -4.41
N TRP A 120 -15.92 -0.46 -3.25
CA TRP A 120 -15.86 -1.36 -2.10
C TRP A 120 -16.51 -2.72 -2.36
N ASP A 121 -17.58 -2.77 -3.13
CA ASP A 121 -18.29 -4.01 -3.43
C ASP A 121 -17.50 -4.90 -4.39
N GLU A 122 -16.86 -4.27 -5.39
CA GLU A 122 -15.94 -4.94 -6.30
C GLU A 122 -14.71 -5.48 -5.55
N LEU A 123 -14.14 -4.69 -4.66
CA LEU A 123 -12.99 -5.10 -3.84
C LEU A 123 -13.34 -6.31 -2.96
N ARG A 124 -14.49 -6.29 -2.32
CA ARG A 124 -15.00 -7.42 -1.52
C ARG A 124 -15.27 -8.66 -2.36
N ARG A 125 -15.88 -8.48 -3.54
CA ARG A 125 -16.13 -9.55 -4.49
C ARG A 125 -14.82 -10.22 -4.89
N ALA A 126 -13.84 -9.43 -5.32
CA ALA A 126 -12.52 -9.91 -5.72
C ALA A 126 -11.81 -10.65 -4.57
N ARG A 127 -11.87 -10.13 -3.33
CA ARG A 127 -11.25 -10.80 -2.18
C ARG A 127 -11.89 -12.16 -1.88
N ARG A 128 -13.23 -12.28 -2.00
CA ARG A 128 -13.91 -13.58 -1.82
C ARG A 128 -13.56 -14.58 -2.94
N GLU A 129 -13.34 -14.09 -4.14
CA GLU A 129 -12.97 -14.90 -5.30
C GLU A 129 -11.53 -15.41 -5.19
N VAL A 130 -10.58 -14.51 -4.96
CA VAL A 130 -9.14 -14.82 -4.92
C VAL A 130 -8.73 -15.53 -3.63
N LYS A 131 -9.36 -15.22 -2.49
CA LYS A 131 -9.00 -15.75 -1.15
C LYS A 131 -7.50 -15.61 -0.89
N PRO A 132 -6.96 -14.39 -0.87
CA PRO A 132 -5.54 -14.15 -0.87
C PRO A 132 -4.84 -14.74 0.37
N GLY A 133 -3.71 -15.42 0.14
CA GLY A 133 -2.83 -15.91 1.19
C GLY A 133 -1.92 -14.84 1.81
N ARG A 134 -1.83 -13.65 1.16
CA ARG A 134 -1.04 -12.50 1.63
C ARG A 134 -1.97 -11.31 1.89
N PRO A 135 -1.60 -10.41 2.82
CA PRO A 135 -2.44 -9.25 3.13
C PRO A 135 -2.71 -8.34 1.92
N TRP A 136 -3.94 -7.83 1.84
CA TRP A 136 -4.33 -6.72 1.00
C TRP A 136 -4.43 -5.47 1.89
N VAL A 137 -3.63 -4.45 1.59
CA VAL A 137 -3.54 -3.20 2.37
C VAL A 137 -4.24 -2.10 1.60
N ILE A 138 -5.33 -1.60 2.13
CA ILE A 138 -6.02 -0.43 1.57
C ILE A 138 -5.18 0.80 1.95
N HIS A 139 -4.57 1.44 0.94
CA HIS A 139 -3.81 2.65 1.15
C HIS A 139 -4.71 3.89 1.11
N GLY A 140 -4.24 5.01 1.63
CA GLY A 140 -4.92 6.29 1.56
C GLY A 140 -6.34 6.30 2.15
N PHE A 141 -6.67 5.38 3.07
CA PHE A 141 -8.06 5.24 3.52
C PHE A 141 -8.56 6.49 4.24
N ARG A 142 -9.70 7.02 3.79
CA ARG A 142 -10.37 8.22 4.31
C ARG A 142 -11.88 8.00 4.48
N GLY A 143 -12.29 6.75 4.66
CA GLY A 143 -13.69 6.40 4.90
C GLY A 143 -14.14 6.62 6.34
N SER A 144 -15.42 6.34 6.62
CA SER A 144 -15.95 6.38 7.99
C SER A 144 -15.42 5.20 8.82
N GLY A 145 -15.46 5.33 10.15
CA GLY A 145 -15.12 4.24 11.06
C GLY A 145 -15.99 3.00 10.86
N ARG A 146 -17.27 3.18 10.54
CA ARG A 146 -18.17 2.05 10.20
C ARG A 146 -17.66 1.25 9.00
N LEU A 147 -17.21 1.93 7.95
CA LEU A 147 -16.62 1.26 6.79
C LEU A 147 -15.30 0.59 7.15
N ALA A 148 -14.44 1.29 7.91
CA ALA A 148 -13.17 0.74 8.40
C ALA A 148 -13.38 -0.54 9.23
N ALA A 149 -14.32 -0.54 10.19
CA ALA A 149 -14.66 -1.72 10.99
C ALA A 149 -15.14 -2.90 10.12
N SER A 150 -16.00 -2.64 9.14
CA SER A 150 -16.50 -3.66 8.22
C SER A 150 -15.36 -4.30 7.43
N LEU A 151 -14.49 -3.49 6.82
CA LEU A 151 -13.35 -3.97 6.03
C LEU A 151 -12.30 -4.67 6.91
N ALA A 152 -12.05 -4.16 8.12
CA ALA A 152 -11.16 -4.81 9.09
C ALA A 152 -11.67 -6.22 9.48
N GLY A 153 -12.97 -6.36 9.70
CA GLY A 153 -13.62 -7.64 9.96
C GLY A 153 -13.51 -8.63 8.79
N GLU A 154 -13.38 -8.14 7.57
CA GLU A 154 -13.13 -8.93 6.36
C GLU A 154 -11.62 -9.24 6.16
N GLY A 155 -10.76 -8.79 7.05
CA GLY A 155 -9.32 -9.11 7.06
C GLY A 155 -8.46 -8.19 6.20
N PHE A 156 -8.96 -7.03 5.79
CA PHE A 156 -8.13 -6.00 5.16
C PHE A 156 -7.20 -5.34 6.17
N TRP A 157 -6.04 -4.95 5.69
CA TRP A 157 -5.10 -4.07 6.37
C TRP A 157 -5.29 -2.64 5.87
N PHE A 158 -4.77 -1.66 6.61
CA PHE A 158 -4.90 -0.25 6.27
C PHE A 158 -3.55 0.44 6.28
N SER A 159 -3.35 1.37 5.36
CA SER A 159 -2.30 2.36 5.45
C SER A 159 -2.94 3.75 5.49
N LEU A 160 -2.54 4.55 6.47
CA LEU A 160 -3.13 5.85 6.74
C LEU A 160 -2.08 6.95 6.58
N GLY A 161 -2.38 7.90 5.71
CA GLY A 161 -1.74 9.20 5.69
C GLY A 161 -2.44 10.17 6.68
N ALA A 162 -1.89 11.36 6.84
CA ALA A 162 -2.37 12.37 7.80
C ALA A 162 -3.90 12.60 7.79
N LYS A 163 -4.52 12.60 6.60
CA LYS A 163 -5.98 12.81 6.46
C LYS A 163 -6.82 11.60 6.89
N GLY A 164 -6.24 10.42 6.98
CA GLY A 164 -6.90 9.18 7.41
C GLY A 164 -6.81 8.94 8.92
N LEU A 165 -5.92 9.64 9.64
CA LEU A 165 -5.68 9.50 11.08
C LEU A 165 -6.78 10.18 11.91
N THR A 166 -8.02 9.73 11.75
CA THR A 166 -9.15 10.22 12.54
C THR A 166 -9.42 9.29 13.71
N THR A 167 -9.89 9.84 14.84
CA THR A 167 -10.25 9.05 16.04
C THR A 167 -11.22 7.94 15.68
N GLU A 168 -12.22 8.23 14.84
CA GLU A 168 -13.23 7.26 14.41
C GLU A 168 -12.62 6.06 13.68
N VAL A 169 -11.68 6.29 12.75
CA VAL A 169 -11.00 5.22 12.01
C VAL A 169 -10.09 4.44 12.94
N LEU A 170 -9.28 5.12 13.75
CA LEU A 170 -8.33 4.47 14.67
C LEU A 170 -9.03 3.58 15.70
N GLN A 171 -10.20 3.97 16.20
CA GLN A 171 -11.00 3.12 17.09
C GLN A 171 -11.67 1.93 16.39
N SER A 172 -11.73 1.94 15.07
CA SER A 172 -12.45 0.95 14.26
C SER A 172 -11.55 -0.10 13.61
N VAL A 173 -10.22 0.08 13.64
CA VAL A 173 -9.26 -0.83 13.03
C VAL A 173 -8.35 -1.48 14.08
N HIS A 174 -7.86 -2.67 13.78
CA HIS A 174 -6.83 -3.31 14.60
C HIS A 174 -5.49 -2.65 14.34
N HIS A 175 -4.87 -2.04 15.33
CA HIS A 175 -3.58 -1.35 15.19
C HIS A 175 -2.46 -2.30 14.74
N GLU A 176 -2.56 -3.59 14.99
CA GLU A 176 -1.62 -4.63 14.52
C GLU A 176 -1.70 -4.89 12.99
N LYS A 177 -2.69 -4.29 12.32
CA LYS A 177 -2.86 -4.34 10.86
C LYS A 177 -2.85 -2.95 10.23
N LEU A 178 -2.22 -1.99 10.91
CA LEU A 178 -2.15 -0.60 10.49
C LEU A 178 -0.72 -0.25 10.08
N LEU A 179 -0.62 0.50 9.00
CA LEU A 179 0.61 1.10 8.48
C LEU A 179 0.41 2.60 8.29
N LEU A 180 1.51 3.31 8.13
CA LEU A 180 1.50 4.75 7.88
C LEU A 180 2.18 5.06 6.55
N GLU A 181 1.73 6.14 5.91
CA GLU A 181 2.20 6.52 4.58
C GLU A 181 2.21 8.02 4.34
N THR A 182 2.97 8.45 3.37
CA THR A 182 2.97 9.84 2.89
C THR A 182 2.15 10.02 1.61
N ASP A 183 2.04 9.01 0.76
CA ASP A 183 1.40 9.08 -0.55
C ASP A 183 1.95 10.26 -1.38
N GLU A 184 1.11 11.14 -1.91
CA GLU A 184 1.46 12.38 -2.62
C GLU A 184 1.37 13.63 -1.71
N SER A 185 1.32 13.47 -0.38
CA SER A 185 0.97 14.60 0.52
C SER A 185 2.03 15.69 0.63
N GLY A 186 3.27 15.43 0.25
CA GLY A 186 4.40 16.33 0.47
C GLY A 186 4.84 16.45 1.94
N GLN A 187 4.18 15.74 2.87
CA GLN A 187 4.58 15.67 4.29
C GLN A 187 5.73 14.67 4.46
N SER A 188 6.55 14.87 5.48
CA SER A 188 7.51 13.84 5.89
C SER A 188 6.81 12.72 6.64
N ILE A 189 7.33 11.49 6.54
CA ILE A 189 6.78 10.36 7.29
C ILE A 189 6.88 10.60 8.81
N ALA A 190 7.91 11.28 9.29
CA ALA A 190 8.04 11.66 10.68
C ALA A 190 6.89 12.57 11.17
N GLU A 191 6.33 13.41 10.29
CA GLU A 191 5.13 14.21 10.63
C GLU A 191 3.89 13.32 10.72
N VAL A 192 3.74 12.34 9.85
CA VAL A 192 2.62 11.39 9.91
C VAL A 192 2.67 10.57 11.21
N TYR A 193 3.88 10.13 11.64
CA TYR A 193 4.04 9.45 12.94
C TYR A 193 3.65 10.35 14.11
N ARG A 194 4.08 11.62 14.13
CA ARG A 194 3.67 12.56 15.18
C ARG A 194 2.15 12.77 15.27
N LEU A 195 1.47 12.79 14.11
CA LEU A 195 0.00 12.86 14.08
C LEU A 195 -0.63 11.57 14.62
N PHE A 196 -0.06 10.41 14.28
CA PHE A 196 -0.51 9.12 14.80
C PHE A 196 -0.32 9.02 16.33
N GLU A 197 0.83 9.45 16.87
CA GLU A 197 1.11 9.53 18.30
C GLU A 197 0.08 10.42 19.01
N ALA A 198 -0.16 11.62 18.49
CA ALA A 198 -1.14 12.55 19.03
C ALA A 198 -2.58 11.99 19.03
N ALA A 199 -2.96 11.26 17.97
CA ALA A 199 -4.30 10.71 17.82
C ALA A 199 -4.54 9.43 18.67
N THR A 200 -3.47 8.68 18.99
CA THR A 200 -3.56 7.41 19.75
C THR A 200 -3.13 7.54 21.21
N GLY A 201 -2.39 8.58 21.55
CA GLY A 201 -1.72 8.71 22.86
C GLY A 201 -0.51 7.78 23.03
N TYR A 202 -0.03 7.18 21.94
CA TYR A 202 1.21 6.39 21.97
C TYR A 202 2.42 7.31 22.02
N ASP A 203 3.46 6.89 22.74
CA ASP A 203 4.77 7.52 22.63
C ASP A 203 5.49 7.10 21.34
N GLY A 204 6.53 7.83 20.97
CA GLY A 204 7.26 7.58 19.72
C GLY A 204 7.82 6.18 19.62
N GLN A 205 8.37 5.63 20.73
CA GLN A 205 8.93 4.28 20.74
C GLN A 205 7.87 3.21 20.47
N LYS A 206 6.68 3.36 21.06
CA LYS A 206 5.56 2.47 20.85
C LYS A 206 5.02 2.56 19.42
N ALA A 207 4.87 3.76 18.87
CA ALA A 207 4.42 3.98 17.51
C ALA A 207 5.41 3.37 16.50
N GLU A 208 6.70 3.67 16.62
CA GLU A 208 7.76 3.12 15.78
C GLU A 208 7.80 1.59 15.83
N SER A 209 7.77 1.01 17.04
CA SER A 209 7.82 -0.43 17.24
C SER A 209 6.58 -1.14 16.66
N LEU A 210 5.39 -0.57 16.85
CA LEU A 210 4.14 -1.12 16.33
C LEU A 210 4.17 -1.19 14.79
N ILE A 211 4.41 -0.06 14.14
CA ILE A 211 4.39 0.01 12.68
C ILE A 211 5.49 -0.85 12.05
N ARG A 212 6.68 -0.88 12.66
CA ARG A 212 7.77 -1.76 12.23
C ARG A 212 7.40 -3.23 12.35
N ASN A 213 6.77 -3.64 13.45
CA ASN A 213 6.31 -5.01 13.62
C ASN A 213 5.21 -5.38 12.63
N ASN A 214 4.27 -4.48 12.37
CA ASN A 214 3.23 -4.66 11.36
C ASN A 214 3.84 -4.85 9.96
N PHE A 215 4.81 -4.02 9.61
CA PHE A 215 5.50 -4.16 8.33
C PHE A 215 6.27 -5.50 8.22
N ARG A 216 6.93 -5.95 9.30
CA ARG A 216 7.57 -7.27 9.35
C ARG A 216 6.57 -8.40 9.12
N LEU A 217 5.43 -8.36 9.80
CA LEU A 217 4.36 -9.34 9.64
C LEU A 217 3.81 -9.33 8.20
N LEU A 218 3.57 -8.14 7.65
CA LEU A 218 3.14 -7.97 6.28
C LEU A 218 4.11 -8.62 5.30
N MET A 219 5.40 -8.39 5.48
CA MET A 219 6.45 -8.87 4.58
C MET A 219 6.84 -10.32 4.81
N ASN A 220 6.47 -10.90 5.96
CA ASN A 220 6.92 -12.22 6.40
C ASN A 220 8.46 -12.32 6.52
N TYR A 221 9.10 -11.21 6.94
CA TYR A 221 10.55 -11.11 7.12
C TYR A 221 10.93 -10.94 8.60
N SER A 222 12.13 -11.45 8.94
CA SER A 222 12.92 -10.89 10.03
C SER A 222 13.70 -9.70 9.44
N LEU A 223 13.32 -8.48 9.75
CA LEU A 223 14.09 -7.26 9.40
C LEU A 223 15.32 -7.18 10.28
#